data_9aa8d686bdda2f002bb6d7e75a2ac978
#
_entry.id   9aa8d686bdda2f002bb6d7e75a2ac978
#
_cell.length_a   1.000
_cell.length_b   1.000
_cell.length_c   1.000
_cell.angle_alpha   90.00
_cell.angle_beta   90.00
_cell.angle_gamma   90.00
#
_symmetry.space_group_name_H-M   'P 1'
#
loop_
_entity.id
_entity.type
_entity.pdbx_description
1 polymer ?
#
loop_
_entity_poly.entity_id
_entity_poly.type
_entity_poly.pdbx_seq_one_letter_code
_entity_poly.pdbx_strand_id
1 'polypeptide(L)'
;QVFYTRRAQAITWVPSYDPETDDPPCLQRIWCRVITEDNKNYLRMNTHWRSRDAYRAAYMNLFGLTELQKYIADEISQRTGKEILVGPYIDITDSYHIYGSNFADFKDRFLKMMDTRDFYNQDRLKSRTMRSDDPAVIAGFEYGRQLLENEEKS
;
A
#
# COMPACT_ATOMS: atom_id res chain seq x y z
N GLN A 1 -0.30 -28.33 -4.53
CA GLN A 1 0.03 -26.94 -4.19
C GLN A 1 -0.85 -26.50 -3.03
N VAL A 2 -0.25 -26.03 -1.94
CA VAL A 2 -0.95 -25.77 -0.67
C VAL A 2 -1.33 -24.28 -0.63
N PHE A 3 -2.63 -23.97 -0.83
CA PHE A 3 -3.13 -22.60 -0.84
C PHE A 3 -3.14 -21.92 0.54
N TYR A 4 -3.01 -22.66 1.63
CA TYR A 4 -3.11 -22.14 3.00
C TYR A 4 -1.76 -21.98 3.70
N THR A 5 -0.68 -21.74 2.95
CA THR A 5 0.60 -21.43 3.57
C THR A 5 0.50 -20.22 4.51
N ARG A 6 1.21 -20.26 5.63
CA ARG A 6 1.37 -19.13 6.55
C ARG A 6 2.77 -18.54 6.52
N ARG A 7 3.59 -19.02 5.56
CA ARG A 7 5.02 -18.70 5.46
C ARG A 7 5.33 -17.64 4.39
N ALA A 8 4.32 -17.21 3.61
CA ALA A 8 4.51 -16.19 2.59
C ALA A 8 4.65 -14.82 3.25
N GLN A 9 5.88 -14.38 3.40
CA GLN A 9 6.21 -13.07 3.94
C GLN A 9 7.48 -12.52 3.33
N ALA A 10 7.55 -11.20 3.27
CA ALA A 10 8.74 -10.42 3.00
C ALA A 10 9.05 -9.56 4.22
N ILE A 11 10.33 -9.44 4.57
CA ILE A 11 10.82 -8.63 5.68
C ILE A 11 11.78 -7.62 5.07
N THR A 12 11.59 -6.34 5.37
CA THR A 12 12.43 -5.25 4.88
C THR A 12 13.47 -4.84 5.92
N TRP A 13 13.21 -5.11 7.21
CA TRP A 13 14.13 -4.78 8.29
C TRP A 13 15.27 -5.78 8.42
N VAL A 14 16.49 -5.28 8.41
CA VAL A 14 17.72 -6.06 8.58
C VAL A 14 18.33 -5.71 9.96
N PRO A 15 18.15 -6.55 11.01
CA PRO A 15 18.53 -6.21 12.39
C PRO A 15 20.00 -5.91 12.62
N SER A 16 20.89 -6.45 11.78
CA SER A 16 22.33 -6.24 11.87
C SER A 16 22.81 -4.97 11.17
N TYR A 17 21.97 -4.27 10.44
CA TYR A 17 22.34 -3.13 9.61
C TYR A 17 21.46 -1.89 9.86
N ASP A 18 20.14 -2.04 9.80
CA ASP A 18 19.23 -0.91 9.82
C ASP A 18 19.26 -0.05 11.09
N PRO A 19 19.55 -0.58 12.32
CA PRO A 19 19.64 0.26 13.51
C PRO A 19 20.71 1.35 13.45
N GLU A 20 21.74 1.15 12.60
CA GLU A 20 22.87 2.06 12.46
C GLU A 20 22.73 3.01 11.24
N THR A 21 21.63 2.88 10.46
CA THR A 21 21.40 3.75 9.30
C THR A 21 20.60 4.99 9.67
N ASP A 22 20.86 6.11 8.97
CA ASP A 22 20.17 7.38 9.22
C ASP A 22 18.68 7.29 8.84
N ASP A 23 18.32 6.53 7.82
CA ASP A 23 16.94 6.36 7.34
C ASP A 23 16.57 4.88 7.12
N PRO A 24 16.39 4.12 8.20
CA PRO A 24 16.04 2.71 8.10
C PRO A 24 14.60 2.49 7.62
N PRO A 25 14.29 1.34 7.00
CA PRO A 25 12.98 1.05 6.45
C PRO A 25 11.85 1.25 7.46
N CYS A 26 10.83 2.02 7.09
CA CYS A 26 9.62 2.19 7.90
C CYS A 26 8.68 0.99 7.80
N LEU A 27 8.51 0.42 6.61
CA LEU A 27 7.83 -0.85 6.41
C LEU A 27 8.69 -1.98 6.97
N GLN A 28 8.13 -2.82 7.82
CA GLN A 28 8.87 -3.91 8.47
C GLN A 28 8.58 -5.26 7.81
N ARG A 29 7.33 -5.50 7.46
CA ARG A 29 6.90 -6.80 6.99
C ARG A 29 5.67 -6.70 6.10
N ILE A 30 5.64 -7.54 5.07
CA ILE A 30 4.44 -7.89 4.31
C ILE A 30 4.18 -9.38 4.54
N TRP A 31 2.94 -9.75 4.85
CA TRP A 31 2.52 -11.13 4.97
C TRP A 31 1.29 -11.38 4.11
N CYS A 32 1.29 -12.49 3.37
CA CYS A 32 0.22 -12.84 2.46
C CYS A 32 -0.31 -14.26 2.75
N ARG A 33 -1.61 -14.43 2.52
CA ARG A 33 -2.26 -15.74 2.58
C ARG A 33 -3.48 -15.78 1.68
N VAL A 34 -3.61 -16.88 0.92
CA VAL A 34 -4.87 -17.18 0.23
C VAL A 34 -5.81 -17.88 1.22
N ILE A 35 -7.04 -17.43 1.27
CA ILE A 35 -8.13 -18.06 2.02
C ILE A 35 -9.28 -18.39 1.06
N THR A 36 -10.06 -19.41 1.40
CA THR A 36 -11.25 -19.77 0.63
C THR A 36 -12.49 -19.47 1.47
N GLU A 37 -13.36 -18.62 0.95
CA GLU A 37 -14.65 -18.25 1.53
C GLU A 37 -15.70 -18.34 0.40
N ASP A 38 -16.84 -18.97 0.66
CA ASP A 38 -17.95 -19.14 -0.29
C ASP A 38 -17.51 -19.67 -1.67
N ASN A 39 -16.62 -20.67 -1.66
CA ASN A 39 -16.02 -21.28 -2.84
C ASN A 39 -15.19 -20.35 -3.73
N LYS A 40 -14.80 -19.18 -3.23
CA LYS A 40 -13.89 -18.24 -3.87
C LYS A 40 -12.59 -18.12 -3.09
N ASN A 41 -11.49 -17.90 -3.80
CA ASN A 41 -10.18 -17.73 -3.17
C ASN A 41 -9.84 -16.25 -3.11
N TYR A 42 -9.39 -15.78 -1.95
CA TYR A 42 -9.03 -14.39 -1.72
C TYR A 42 -7.60 -14.29 -1.19
N LEU A 43 -6.80 -13.42 -1.77
CA LEU A 43 -5.50 -13.07 -1.23
C LEU A 43 -5.67 -12.02 -0.11
N ARG A 44 -5.41 -12.40 1.13
CA ARG A 44 -5.25 -11.45 2.25
C ARG A 44 -3.82 -10.97 2.32
N MET A 45 -3.63 -9.69 2.60
CA MET A 45 -2.32 -9.10 2.83
C MET A 45 -2.34 -8.26 4.12
N ASN A 46 -1.31 -8.46 4.94
CA ASN A 46 -1.08 -7.66 6.14
C ASN A 46 0.28 -6.99 6.02
N THR A 47 0.34 -5.72 6.36
CA THR A 47 1.58 -4.96 6.44
C THR A 47 1.81 -4.44 7.85
N HIS A 48 3.08 -4.34 8.23
CA HIS A 48 3.46 -3.81 9.52
C HIS A 48 4.54 -2.73 9.34
N TRP A 49 4.31 -1.58 9.94
CA TRP A 49 5.15 -0.39 9.87
C TRP A 49 5.60 0.01 11.27
N ARG A 50 6.91 0.22 11.49
CA ARG A 50 7.40 0.80 12.74
C ARG A 50 7.03 2.29 12.87
N SER A 51 6.92 2.98 11.73
CA SER A 51 6.71 4.42 11.67
C SER A 51 6.09 4.80 10.33
N ARG A 52 5.19 5.79 10.31
CA ARG A 52 4.54 6.24 9.08
C ARG A 52 4.06 7.68 9.17
N ASP A 53 4.41 8.47 8.14
CA ASP A 53 3.87 9.82 7.97
C ASP A 53 2.41 9.73 7.49
N ALA A 54 1.49 10.15 8.38
CA ALA A 54 0.06 10.13 8.12
C ALA A 54 -0.38 11.12 7.05
N TYR A 55 0.35 12.22 6.89
CA TYR A 55 -0.05 13.32 6.03
C TYR A 55 0.54 13.24 4.62
N ARG A 56 1.83 12.95 4.52
CA ARG A 56 2.53 12.98 3.22
C ARG A 56 2.64 11.62 2.54
N ALA A 57 2.78 10.54 3.32
CA ALA A 57 3.15 9.24 2.76
C ALA A 57 2.05 8.17 2.85
N ALA A 58 1.20 8.18 3.89
CA ALA A 58 0.30 7.07 4.18
C ALA A 58 -0.62 6.69 3.01
N TYR A 59 -1.21 7.68 2.34
CA TYR A 59 -2.10 7.44 1.21
C TYR A 59 -1.37 6.74 0.05
N MET A 60 -0.20 7.26 -0.34
CA MET A 60 0.58 6.72 -1.46
C MET A 60 1.11 5.32 -1.15
N ASN A 61 1.58 5.10 0.09
CA ASN A 61 2.00 3.78 0.53
C ASN A 61 0.84 2.77 0.50
N LEU A 62 -0.34 3.17 0.99
CA LEU A 62 -1.53 2.33 0.98
C LEU A 62 -1.93 1.96 -0.45
N PHE A 63 -1.95 2.95 -1.34
CA PHE A 63 -2.26 2.75 -2.75
C PHE A 63 -1.26 1.78 -3.41
N GLY A 64 0.04 2.01 -3.25
CA GLY A 64 1.07 1.14 -3.83
C GLY A 64 1.01 -0.30 -3.31
N LEU A 65 0.73 -0.48 -2.00
CA LEU A 65 0.65 -1.82 -1.43
C LEU A 65 -0.64 -2.57 -1.80
N THR A 66 -1.75 -1.87 -2.01
CA THR A 66 -2.97 -2.51 -2.54
C THR A 66 -2.82 -2.90 -4.00
N GLU A 67 -2.08 -2.12 -4.81
CA GLU A 67 -1.69 -2.52 -6.17
C GLU A 67 -0.74 -3.74 -6.17
N LEU A 68 0.21 -3.78 -5.24
CA LEU A 68 1.07 -4.95 -5.05
C LEU A 68 0.24 -6.19 -4.67
N GLN A 69 -0.75 -6.04 -3.80
CA GLN A 69 -1.66 -7.14 -3.43
C GLN A 69 -2.39 -7.68 -4.66
N LYS A 70 -2.92 -6.79 -5.50
CA LYS A 70 -3.59 -7.14 -6.75
C LYS A 70 -2.63 -7.89 -7.69
N TYR A 71 -1.44 -7.34 -7.90
CA TYR A 71 -0.42 -7.97 -8.73
C TYR A 71 -0.08 -9.38 -8.26
N ILE A 72 0.10 -9.59 -6.94
CA ILE A 72 0.37 -10.91 -6.37
C ILE A 72 -0.81 -11.87 -6.59
N ALA A 73 -2.06 -11.41 -6.45
CA ALA A 73 -3.25 -12.22 -6.70
C ALA A 73 -3.32 -12.67 -8.16
N ASP A 74 -3.07 -11.77 -9.09
CA ASP A 74 -3.06 -12.04 -10.53
C ASP A 74 -1.94 -13.04 -10.90
N GLU A 75 -0.73 -12.87 -10.37
CA GLU A 75 0.39 -13.79 -10.56
C GLU A 75 0.08 -15.22 -10.04
N ILE A 76 -0.52 -15.31 -8.86
CA ILE A 76 -0.92 -16.62 -8.33
C ILE A 76 -1.99 -17.25 -9.22
N SER A 77 -2.96 -16.45 -9.69
CA SER A 77 -4.01 -16.94 -10.59
C SER A 77 -3.42 -17.51 -11.89
N GLN A 78 -2.53 -16.78 -12.52
CA GLN A 78 -1.85 -17.20 -13.75
C GLN A 78 -1.04 -18.48 -13.56
N ARG A 79 -0.25 -18.56 -12.48
CA ARG A 79 0.62 -19.73 -12.21
C ARG A 79 -0.13 -20.97 -11.78
N THR A 80 -1.32 -20.82 -11.21
CA THR A 80 -2.07 -21.96 -10.65
C THR A 80 -3.27 -22.38 -11.49
N GLY A 81 -3.70 -21.55 -12.43
CA GLY A 81 -4.94 -21.75 -13.18
C GLY A 81 -6.20 -21.62 -12.33
N LYS A 82 -6.11 -21.04 -11.11
CA LYS A 82 -7.24 -20.81 -10.23
C LYS A 82 -7.42 -19.31 -10.03
N GLU A 83 -8.67 -18.85 -10.08
CA GLU A 83 -8.99 -17.46 -9.80
C GLU A 83 -8.68 -17.13 -8.34
N ILE A 84 -7.85 -16.10 -8.13
CA ILE A 84 -7.54 -15.53 -6.83
C ILE A 84 -7.97 -14.06 -6.85
N LEU A 85 -8.95 -13.74 -6.06
CA LEU A 85 -9.48 -12.39 -5.91
C LEU A 85 -8.67 -11.61 -4.87
N VAL A 86 -8.69 -10.28 -4.99
CA VAL A 86 -8.14 -9.41 -3.95
C VAL A 86 -9.03 -9.50 -2.72
N GLY A 87 -8.44 -9.89 -1.59
CA GLY A 87 -9.11 -9.99 -0.30
C GLY A 87 -8.82 -8.79 0.61
N PRO A 88 -9.14 -8.90 1.90
CA PRO A 88 -8.86 -7.86 2.88
C PRO A 88 -7.37 -7.50 2.96
N TYR A 89 -7.11 -6.20 3.05
CA TYR A 89 -5.81 -5.62 3.37
C TYR A 89 -5.85 -5.08 4.81
N ILE A 90 -4.87 -5.43 5.62
CA ILE A 90 -4.72 -4.97 7.00
C ILE A 90 -3.39 -4.22 7.11
N ASP A 91 -3.47 -2.99 7.57
CA ASP A 91 -2.32 -2.12 7.79
C ASP A 91 -2.14 -1.84 9.29
N ILE A 92 -0.99 -2.20 9.82
CA ILE A 92 -0.64 -1.99 11.23
C ILE A 92 0.52 -1.01 11.27
N THR A 93 0.36 0.07 12.01
CA THR A 93 1.39 1.09 12.17
C THR A 93 1.61 1.39 13.65
N ASP A 94 2.84 1.19 14.15
CA ASP A 94 3.18 1.42 15.56
C ASP A 94 3.24 2.92 15.89
N SER A 95 3.86 3.71 15.01
CA SER A 95 3.93 5.17 15.14
C SER A 95 3.32 5.85 13.93
N TYR A 96 2.06 6.30 14.04
CA TYR A 96 1.35 7.05 13.01
C TYR A 96 1.37 8.53 13.36
N HIS A 97 2.11 9.35 12.62
CA HIS A 97 2.43 10.72 13.02
C HIS A 97 2.39 11.72 11.86
N ILE A 98 2.37 12.99 12.20
CA ILE A 98 2.57 14.11 11.27
C ILE A 98 3.85 14.82 11.69
N TYR A 99 4.77 15.04 10.76
CA TYR A 99 5.99 15.79 11.03
C TYR A 99 5.69 17.25 11.37
N GLY A 100 6.39 17.80 12.35
CA GLY A 100 6.21 19.20 12.80
C GLY A 100 6.35 20.22 11.67
N SER A 101 7.27 19.98 10.72
CA SER A 101 7.44 20.80 9.50
C SER A 101 6.20 20.88 8.61
N ASN A 102 5.30 19.87 8.69
CA ASN A 102 4.06 19.82 7.90
C ASN A 102 2.84 20.33 8.67
N PHE A 103 2.99 20.66 9.96
CA PHE A 103 1.86 20.96 10.82
C PHE A 103 1.07 22.21 10.40
N ALA A 104 1.75 23.25 9.95
CA ALA A 104 1.10 24.46 9.44
C ALA A 104 0.26 24.15 8.18
N ASP A 105 0.85 23.45 7.21
CA ASP A 105 0.15 23.05 5.98
C ASP A 105 -1.02 22.10 6.27
N PHE A 106 -0.84 21.14 7.16
CA PHE A 106 -1.90 20.26 7.61
C PHE A 106 -3.09 21.02 8.20
N LYS A 107 -2.81 21.99 9.12
CA LYS A 107 -3.83 22.82 9.75
C LYS A 107 -4.52 23.76 8.76
N ASP A 108 -3.74 24.46 7.94
CA ASP A 108 -4.25 25.55 7.12
C ASP A 108 -4.89 25.09 5.81
N ARG A 109 -4.53 23.93 5.31
CA ARG A 109 -5.10 23.35 4.08
C ARG A 109 -5.99 22.16 4.36
N PHE A 110 -5.46 21.12 5.00
CA PHE A 110 -6.19 19.87 5.15
C PHE A 110 -7.38 20.01 6.10
N LEU A 111 -7.17 20.51 7.33
CA LEU A 111 -8.27 20.68 8.31
C LEU A 111 -9.31 21.67 7.82
N LYS A 112 -8.91 22.80 7.24
CA LYS A 112 -9.89 23.76 6.66
C LYS A 112 -10.71 23.15 5.51
N MET A 113 -10.11 22.29 4.72
CA MET A 113 -10.83 21.54 3.67
C MET A 113 -11.82 20.54 4.29
N MET A 114 -11.42 19.89 5.39
CA MET A 114 -12.29 18.93 6.11
C MET A 114 -13.53 19.63 6.70
N ASP A 115 -13.39 20.84 7.25
CA ASP A 115 -14.50 21.63 7.79
C ASP A 115 -15.57 21.96 6.73
N THR A 116 -15.18 21.99 5.46
CA THR A 116 -16.10 22.27 4.33
C THR A 116 -16.69 21.02 3.68
N ARG A 117 -16.21 19.83 4.08
CA ARG A 117 -16.67 18.54 3.51
C ARG A 117 -17.75 17.91 4.39
N ASP A 118 -18.85 17.56 3.76
CA ASP A 118 -19.86 16.69 4.35
C ASP A 118 -19.62 15.25 3.88
N PHE A 119 -18.97 14.45 4.71
CA PHE A 119 -18.64 13.05 4.40
C PHE A 119 -19.86 12.13 4.30
N TYR A 120 -20.99 12.54 4.81
CA TYR A 120 -22.21 11.75 4.78
C TYR A 120 -23.16 12.15 3.63
N ASN A 121 -22.84 13.22 2.93
CA ASN A 121 -23.62 13.67 1.77
C ASN A 121 -22.90 13.30 0.48
N GLN A 122 -23.32 12.21 -0.16
CA GLN A 122 -22.71 11.69 -1.38
C GLN A 122 -22.71 12.69 -2.54
N ASP A 123 -23.70 13.58 -2.62
CA ASP A 123 -23.76 14.61 -3.67
C ASP A 123 -22.71 15.72 -3.48
N ARG A 124 -22.22 15.89 -2.25
CA ARG A 124 -21.14 16.85 -1.89
C ARG A 124 -19.76 16.21 -1.79
N LEU A 125 -19.69 14.88 -1.74
CA LEU A 125 -18.44 14.12 -1.77
C LEU A 125 -17.83 14.19 -3.18
N LYS A 126 -17.20 15.31 -3.49
CA LYS A 126 -16.31 15.41 -4.65
C LYS A 126 -14.92 14.84 -4.31
N SER A 127 -14.84 13.72 -3.62
CA SER A 127 -13.59 13.02 -3.47
C SER A 127 -13.27 12.31 -4.76
N ARG A 128 -12.14 12.66 -5.37
CA ARG A 128 -11.63 11.92 -6.52
C ARG A 128 -11.15 10.55 -6.03
N THR A 129 -11.84 9.51 -6.38
CA THR A 129 -11.33 8.15 -6.21
C THR A 129 -10.28 7.90 -7.27
N MET A 130 -9.05 7.60 -6.87
CA MET A 130 -8.02 7.13 -7.80
C MET A 130 -8.21 5.62 -8.01
N ARG A 131 -8.17 5.21 -9.27
CA ARG A 131 -8.28 3.82 -9.68
C ARG A 131 -7.01 3.41 -10.42
N SER A 132 -6.71 2.11 -10.42
CA SER A 132 -5.54 1.57 -11.13
C SER A 132 -5.55 1.84 -12.63
N ASP A 133 -6.74 2.01 -13.23
CA ASP A 133 -6.95 2.30 -14.64
C ASP A 133 -7.02 3.80 -14.99
N ASP A 134 -6.85 4.67 -13.99
CA ASP A 134 -6.75 6.12 -14.26
C ASP A 134 -5.50 6.42 -15.10
N PRO A 135 -5.61 7.23 -16.16
CA PRO A 135 -4.48 7.54 -17.05
C PRO A 135 -3.24 8.07 -16.33
N ALA A 136 -3.42 8.87 -15.27
CA ALA A 136 -2.32 9.40 -14.47
C ALA A 136 -1.61 8.31 -13.67
N VAL A 137 -2.34 7.29 -13.22
CA VAL A 137 -1.78 6.13 -12.48
C VAL A 137 -1.01 5.24 -13.43
N ILE A 138 -1.59 4.91 -14.60
CA ILE A 138 -0.92 4.12 -15.65
C ILE A 138 0.39 4.80 -16.06
N ALA A 139 0.37 6.10 -16.35
CA ALA A 139 1.56 6.86 -16.72
C ALA A 139 2.63 6.86 -15.61
N GLY A 140 2.22 6.94 -14.34
CA GLY A 140 3.13 6.86 -13.19
C GLY A 140 3.82 5.52 -13.07
N PHE A 141 3.11 4.41 -13.23
CA PHE A 141 3.69 3.06 -13.23
C PHE A 141 4.61 2.82 -14.43
N GLU A 142 4.27 3.36 -15.60
CA GLU A 142 5.10 3.25 -16.78
C GLU A 142 6.42 4.02 -16.64
N TYR A 143 6.35 5.23 -16.09
CA TYR A 143 7.55 6.02 -15.75
C TYR A 143 8.43 5.28 -14.72
N GLY A 144 7.83 4.71 -13.68
CA GLY A 144 8.56 3.91 -12.68
C GLY A 144 9.29 2.70 -13.28
N ARG A 145 8.65 1.98 -14.22
CA ARG A 145 9.30 0.89 -14.96
C ARG A 145 10.50 1.37 -15.77
N GLN A 146 10.37 2.49 -16.48
CA GLN A 146 11.48 3.05 -17.25
C GLN A 146 12.67 3.45 -16.39
N LEU A 147 12.43 3.97 -15.17
CA LEU A 147 13.50 4.26 -14.22
C LEU A 147 14.24 3.00 -13.79
N LEU A 148 13.53 1.93 -13.41
CA LEU A 148 14.13 0.65 -13.02
C LEU A 148 14.96 0.04 -14.16
N GLU A 149 14.45 0.03 -15.39
CA GLU A 149 15.18 -0.47 -16.55
C GLU A 149 16.47 0.33 -16.84
N ASN A 150 16.48 1.61 -16.52
CA ASN A 150 17.67 2.45 -16.69
C ASN A 150 18.70 2.20 -15.59
N GLU A 151 18.26 1.92 -14.37
CA GLU A 151 19.14 1.56 -13.25
C GLU A 151 19.82 0.19 -13.47
N GLU A 152 19.09 -0.80 -14.03
CA GLU A 152 19.64 -2.11 -14.35
C GLU A 152 20.69 -2.09 -15.48
N LYS A 153 20.70 -1.04 -16.31
CA LYS A 153 21.65 -0.86 -17.42
C LYS A 153 22.89 -0.05 -17.04
N SER A 154 22.92 0.57 -15.86
CA SER A 154 24.02 1.38 -15.34
C SER A 154 24.93 0.57 -14.42
#